data_e0c93a880a04358ce7c0c17db3e0d111
#
_entry.id   e0c93a880a04358ce7c0c17db3e0d111
#
_cell.length_a   1.000
_cell.length_b   1.000
_cell.length_c   1.000
_cell.angle_alpha   90.00
_cell.angle_beta   90.00
_cell.angle_gamma   90.00
#
_symmetry.space_group_name_H-M   'P 1'
#
loop_
_entity.id
_entity.type
_entity.pdbx_description
1 polymer ?
#
loop_
_entity_poly.entity_id
_entity_poly.type
_entity_poly.pdbx_seq_one_letter_code
_entity_poly.pdbx_strand_id
1 'polypeptide(L)' 'MKLTINGQSRTFSNRITHVNQLLHELDVKVKTVVVELNRHILSREDHDEAVLKDGDCLEIVHFVGGG' A
#
# COMPACT_ATOMS: atom_id res chain seq x y z
N MET A 1 -3.00 13.84 2.34
CA MET A 1 -3.36 12.94 1.25
C MET A 1 -4.39 11.94 1.73
N LYS A 2 -5.43 11.78 0.97
CA LYS A 2 -6.51 10.85 1.30
C LYS A 2 -6.42 9.61 0.42
N LEU A 3 -6.43 8.45 1.05
CA LEU A 3 -6.36 7.17 0.36
C LEU A 3 -7.50 6.28 0.85
N THR A 4 -7.94 5.36 0.00
CA THR A 4 -8.87 4.31 0.40
C THR A 4 -8.08 3.03 0.52
N ILE A 5 -8.09 2.43 1.70
CA ILE A 5 -7.34 1.22 1.97
C ILE A 5 -8.30 0.15 2.47
N ASN A 6 -8.41 -0.94 1.70
CA ASN A 6 -9.31 -2.03 2.02
C ASN A 6 -10.74 -1.52 2.28
N GLY A 7 -11.18 -0.60 1.43
CA GLY A 7 -12.52 -0.04 1.49
C GLY A 7 -12.72 1.07 2.48
N GLN A 8 -11.70 1.47 3.21
CA GLN A 8 -11.81 2.53 4.22
C GLN A 8 -11.00 3.76 3.81
N SER A 9 -11.64 4.91 3.88
CA SER A 9 -10.96 6.19 3.59
C SER A 9 -10.11 6.59 4.79
N ARG A 10 -8.85 6.90 4.54
CA ARG A 10 -7.90 7.31 5.58
C ARG A 10 -7.05 8.46 5.06
N THR A 11 -6.64 9.33 5.98
CA THR A 11 -5.81 10.49 5.65
C THR A 11 -4.39 10.27 6.16
N PHE A 12 -3.43 10.59 5.32
CA PHE A 12 -2.01 10.42 5.64
C PHE A 12 -1.26 11.72 5.40
N SER A 13 -0.09 11.82 6.03
CA SER A 13 0.80 12.94 5.82
C SER A 13 1.25 13.03 4.36
N ASN A 14 1.46 14.24 3.88
CA ASN A 14 1.99 14.46 2.53
C ASN A 14 3.46 14.03 2.40
N ARG A 15 4.10 13.64 3.47
CA ARG A 15 5.44 13.06 3.41
C ARG A 15 5.43 11.65 2.86
N ILE A 16 4.27 11.01 2.86
CA ILE A 16 4.13 9.68 2.27
C ILE A 16 3.86 9.88 0.79
N THR A 17 4.80 9.48 -0.03
CA THR A 17 4.72 9.67 -1.48
C THR A 17 4.76 8.36 -2.26
N HIS A 18 5.23 7.28 -1.65
CA HIS A 18 5.41 5.99 -2.30
C HIS A 18 4.78 4.88 -1.47
N VAL A 19 4.46 3.78 -2.12
CA VAL A 19 3.79 2.65 -1.47
C VAL A 19 4.62 2.09 -0.32
N ASN A 20 5.93 1.97 -0.49
CA ASN A 20 6.77 1.44 0.58
C ASN A 20 6.69 2.28 1.86
N GLN A 21 6.60 3.59 1.71
CA GLN A 21 6.45 4.49 2.86
C GLN A 21 5.11 4.27 3.56
N LEU A 22 4.06 4.07 2.78
CA LEU A 22 2.73 3.79 3.32
C LEU A 22 2.73 2.48 4.11
N LEU A 23 3.33 1.44 3.57
CA LEU A 23 3.41 0.15 4.26
C LEU A 23 4.18 0.27 5.57
N HIS A 24 5.24 1.08 5.58
CA HIS A 24 6.00 1.33 6.80
C HIS A 24 5.14 2.07 7.83
N GLU A 25 4.38 3.07 7.38
CA GLU A 25 3.51 3.82 8.26
C GLU A 25 2.42 2.93 8.88
N LEU A 26 1.91 1.99 8.10
CA LEU A 26 0.89 1.05 8.57
C LEU A 26 1.48 -0.10 9.39
N ASP A 27 2.79 -0.12 9.55
CA ASP A 27 3.50 -1.17 10.27
C ASP A 27 3.22 -2.56 9.69
N VAL A 28 3.23 -2.63 8.38
CA VAL A 28 2.95 -3.86 7.64
C VAL A 28 4.26 -4.46 7.14
N LYS A 29 4.41 -5.76 7.32
CA LYS A 29 5.60 -6.47 6.83
C LYS A 29 5.47 -6.71 5.34
N VAL A 30 6.32 -6.08 4.56
CA VAL A 30 6.27 -6.13 3.10
C VAL A 30 6.32 -7.56 2.57
N LYS A 31 7.05 -8.45 3.24
CA LYS A 31 7.22 -9.82 2.79
C LYS A 31 5.96 -10.67 2.89
N THR A 32 4.97 -10.21 3.64
CA THR A 32 3.78 -11.00 3.91
C THR A 32 2.51 -10.41 3.32
N VAL A 33 2.64 -9.41 2.47
CA VAL A 33 1.47 -8.75 1.90
C VAL A 33 1.56 -8.69 0.38
N VAL A 34 0.39 -8.69 -0.23
CA VAL A 34 0.21 -8.35 -1.63
C VAL A 34 -0.51 -7.02 -1.65
N VAL A 35 -0.03 -6.10 -2.46
CA VAL A 35 -0.61 -4.77 -2.58
C VAL A 35 -1.16 -4.60 -3.99
N GLU A 36 -2.42 -4.17 -4.08
CA GLU A 36 -2.99 -3.70 -5.34
C GLU A 36 -3.15 -2.20 -5.25
N LEU A 37 -2.66 -1.50 -6.24
CA LEU A 37 -2.84 -0.06 -6.36
C LEU A 37 -3.72 0.20 -7.56
N ASN A 38 -4.93 0.72 -7.30
CA ASN A 38 -5.91 1.00 -8.36
C ASN A 38 -6.10 -0.22 -9.27
N ARG A 39 -6.26 -1.40 -8.65
CA ARG A 39 -6.50 -2.69 -9.31
C ARG A 39 -5.29 -3.28 -10.02
N HIS A 40 -4.11 -2.71 -9.84
CA HIS A 40 -2.88 -3.27 -10.37
C HIS A 40 -2.10 -3.93 -9.24
N ILE A 41 -1.79 -5.19 -9.38
CA ILE A 41 -0.98 -5.91 -8.40
C ILE A 41 0.46 -5.46 -8.54
N LEU A 42 1.03 -5.01 -7.44
CA LEU A 42 2.41 -4.56 -7.42
C LEU A 42 3.33 -5.70 -7.00
N SER A 43 4.44 -5.85 -7.70
CA SER A 43 5.49 -6.73 -7.23
C SER A 43 6.19 -6.06 -6.05
N ARG A 44 6.98 -6.84 -5.32
CA ARG A 44 7.70 -6.29 -4.18
C ARG A 44 8.64 -5.15 -4.59
N GLU A 45 9.25 -5.28 -5.74
CA GLU A 45 10.17 -4.26 -6.25
C GLU A 45 9.44 -2.97 -6.58
N ASP A 46 8.20 -3.08 -6.99
CA ASP A 46 7.40 -1.91 -7.36
C ASP A 46 7.00 -1.07 -6.15
N HIS A 47 7.08 -1.62 -4.95
CA HIS A 47 6.69 -0.87 -3.74
C HIS A 47 7.56 0.38 -3.55
N ASP A 48 8.82 0.31 -3.93
CA ASP A 48 9.72 1.46 -3.79
C ASP A 48 9.51 2.50 -4.89
N GLU A 49 8.96 2.09 -6.01
CA GLU A 49 8.81 2.96 -7.17
C GLU A 49 7.40 3.50 -7.36
N ALA A 50 6.41 2.79 -6.83
CA ALA A 50 5.01 3.18 -7.04
C ALA A 50 4.69 4.45 -6.26
N VAL A 51 4.29 5.49 -6.99
CA VAL A 51 3.95 6.79 -6.43
C VAL A 51 2.48 6.82 -6.08
N LEU A 52 2.17 7.33 -4.91
CA LEU A 52 0.80 7.51 -4.44
C LEU A 52 0.28 8.89 -4.78
N LYS A 53 -1.00 8.95 -5.10
CA LYS A 53 -1.69 10.20 -5.39
C LYS A 53 -2.93 10.28 -4.51
N ASP A 54 -3.35 11.49 -4.21
CA ASP A 54 -4.58 11.72 -3.48
C ASP A 54 -5.74 11.03 -4.19
N GLY A 55 -6.53 10.29 -3.45
CA GLY A 55 -7.67 9.56 -4.01
C GLY A 55 -7.38 8.14 -4.45
N ASP A 56 -6.14 7.69 -4.37
CA ASP A 56 -5.81 6.33 -4.77
C ASP A 56 -6.50 5.30 -3.90
N CYS A 57 -6.77 4.14 -4.50
CA CYS A 57 -7.36 2.98 -3.82
C CYS A 57 -6.34 1.86 -3.73
N LEU A 58 -6.16 1.34 -2.53
CA LEU A 58 -5.27 0.21 -2.29
C LEU A 58 -6.01 -0.93 -1.63
N GLU A 59 -5.64 -2.14 -2.03
CA GLU A 59 -6.00 -3.35 -1.32
C GLU A 59 -4.71 -3.97 -0.81
N ILE A 60 -4.64 -4.17 0.49
CA ILE A 60 -3.47 -4.77 1.13
C ILE A 60 -3.93 -6.08 1.75
N VAL A 61 -3.45 -7.18 1.21
CA VAL A 61 -3.86 -8.51 1.63
C VAL A 61 -2.68 -9.23 2.25
N HIS A 62 -2.85 -9.67 3.48
CA HIS A 62 -1.86 -10.52 4.14
C HIS A 62 -2.11 -11.95 3.72
N PHE A 63 -1.07 -12.65 3.27
CA PHE A 63 -1.23 -14.07 3.09
C PHE A 63 -0.61 -14.80 4.27
N VAL A 64 -1.40 -15.72 4.77
CA VAL A 64 -0.97 -16.60 5.83
C VAL A 64 -0.33 -17.75 5.12
N GLY A 65 0.89 -17.58 4.81
CA GLY A 65 1.53 -18.64 4.10
C GLY A 65 2.16 -19.57 5.08
N GLY A 66 1.92 -20.76 4.91
CA GLY A 66 2.78 -21.71 5.49
C GLY A 66 4.01 -21.74 4.65
N GLY A 67 4.67 -20.94 4.60
CA GLY A 67 5.75 -21.05 3.73
C GLY A 67 7.09 -21.01 4.22
#